data_55a3a15c8ef2c496a8a8a949c254ac04
#
_entry.id   55a3a15c8ef2c496a8a8a949c254ac04
#
_cell.length_a   1.000
_cell.length_b   1.000
_cell.length_c   1.000
_cell.angle_alpha   90.00
_cell.angle_beta   90.00
_cell.angle_gamma   90.00
#
_symmetry.space_group_name_H-M   'P 1'
#
loop_
_entity.id
_entity.type
_entity.pdbx_description
1 polymer ?
#
loop_
_entity_poly.entity_id
_entity_poly.type
_entity_poly.pdbx_seq_one_letter_code
_entity_poly.pdbx_strand_id
1 'polypeptide(L)'
;THHSMEYLDIAIKLIISLSVLNVWLLRAKKPTQWRGGEAGSLQDEFKAYGLSPEMMRLVGVIKIILSLILLFSIFYPQAENIGAIGMAIMMVGAIGMHIKINDPIKRSLPAFIFLTLSLILIFL
;
A
#
# COMPACT_ATOMS: atom_id res chain seq x y z
N THR A 1 6.90 11.49 24.42
CA THR A 1 6.41 10.55 25.40
C THR A 1 5.75 9.34 24.76
N HIS A 2 5.51 8.31 25.53
CA HIS A 2 4.88 7.08 25.03
C HIS A 2 3.49 7.32 24.45
N HIS A 3 2.68 8.17 25.08
CA HIS A 3 1.32 8.43 24.60
C HIS A 3 1.30 9.10 23.22
N SER A 4 2.19 10.06 22.98
CA SER A 4 2.29 10.72 21.67
C SER A 4 2.70 9.72 20.59
N MET A 5 3.64 8.82 20.88
CA MET A 5 4.09 7.80 19.94
C MET A 5 3.00 6.76 19.67
N GLU A 6 2.21 6.41 20.69
CA GLU A 6 1.09 5.49 20.51
C GLU A 6 0.02 6.07 19.59
N TYR A 7 -0.34 7.34 19.75
CA TYR A 7 -1.30 7.99 18.86
C TYR A 7 -0.76 8.12 17.45
N LEU A 8 0.52 8.44 17.28
CA LEU A 8 1.14 8.50 15.97
C LEU A 8 1.13 7.13 15.31
N ASP A 9 1.48 6.08 16.05
CA ASP A 9 1.47 4.70 15.58
C ASP A 9 0.08 4.31 15.07
N ILE A 10 -0.96 4.55 15.88
CA ILE A 10 -2.34 4.25 15.51
C ILE A 10 -2.76 5.04 14.26
N ALA A 11 -2.44 6.32 14.21
CA ALA A 11 -2.80 7.17 13.07
C ALA A 11 -2.16 6.66 11.78
N ILE A 12 -0.88 6.28 11.81
CA ILE A 12 -0.18 5.74 10.66
C ILE A 12 -0.82 4.43 10.20
N LYS A 13 -1.11 3.52 11.13
CA LYS A 13 -1.77 2.25 10.81
C LYS A 13 -3.11 2.46 10.14
N LEU A 14 -3.92 3.41 10.65
CA LEU A 14 -5.21 3.73 10.06
C LEU A 14 -5.05 4.33 8.66
N ILE A 15 -4.11 5.25 8.48
CA ILE A 15 -3.89 5.88 7.17
C ILE A 15 -3.51 4.83 6.12
N ILE A 16 -2.52 3.99 6.41
CA ILE A 16 -2.07 2.97 5.45
C ILE A 16 -3.21 1.98 5.17
N SER A 17 -3.78 1.42 6.22
CA SER A 17 -4.76 0.33 6.09
C SER A 17 -6.03 0.77 5.40
N LEU A 18 -6.62 1.89 5.82
CA LEU A 18 -7.86 2.37 5.25
C LEU A 18 -7.66 2.84 3.81
N SER A 19 -6.51 3.45 3.50
CA SER A 19 -6.20 3.87 2.14
C SER A 19 -6.04 2.68 1.20
N VAL A 20 -5.29 1.66 1.61
CA VAL A 20 -5.08 0.45 0.79
C VAL A 20 -6.41 -0.29 0.60
N LEU A 21 -7.19 -0.47 1.66
CA LEU A 21 -8.50 -1.11 1.57
C LEU A 21 -9.44 -0.34 0.65
N ASN A 22 -9.43 0.99 0.73
CA ASN A 22 -10.23 1.82 -0.17
C ASN A 22 -9.87 1.57 -1.64
N VAL A 23 -8.58 1.56 -1.97
CA VAL A 23 -8.13 1.35 -3.36
C VAL A 23 -8.56 -0.03 -3.87
N TRP A 24 -8.37 -1.08 -3.09
CA TRP A 24 -8.58 -2.45 -3.55
C TRP A 24 -10.02 -2.94 -3.43
N LEU A 25 -10.81 -2.41 -2.49
CA LEU A 25 -12.19 -2.85 -2.29
C LEU A 25 -13.21 -1.91 -2.89
N LEU A 26 -12.96 -0.58 -2.85
CA LEU A 26 -13.95 0.40 -3.28
C LEU A 26 -13.63 1.06 -4.62
N ARG A 27 -12.34 1.23 -4.93
CA ARG A 27 -11.92 1.97 -6.12
C ARG A 27 -11.17 1.13 -7.15
N ALA A 28 -11.17 -0.18 -7.01
CA ALA A 28 -10.43 -1.05 -7.92
C ALA A 28 -10.82 -0.85 -9.39
N LYS A 29 -12.08 -0.53 -9.67
CA LYS A 29 -12.61 -0.34 -11.03
C LYS A 29 -12.70 1.13 -11.44
N LYS A 30 -12.20 2.06 -10.61
CA LYS A 30 -12.33 3.50 -10.88
C LYS A 30 -10.97 4.09 -11.27
N PRO A 31 -10.96 5.08 -12.18
CA PRO A 31 -9.71 5.76 -12.53
C PRO A 31 -9.25 6.67 -11.39
N THR A 32 -7.93 6.84 -11.27
CA THR A 32 -7.31 7.83 -10.39
C THR A 32 -6.08 8.40 -11.10
N GLN A 33 -5.66 9.58 -10.68
CA GLN A 33 -4.46 10.20 -11.26
C GLN A 33 -3.15 9.46 -10.91
N TRP A 34 -3.20 8.52 -9.97
CA TRP A 34 -2.02 7.79 -9.48
C TRP A 34 -1.84 6.42 -10.14
N ARG A 35 -2.77 6.01 -10.99
CA ARG A 35 -2.68 4.72 -11.66
C ARG A 35 -1.53 4.68 -12.66
N GLY A 36 -0.87 3.53 -12.76
CA GLY A 36 0.19 3.30 -13.74
C GLY A 36 -0.32 3.41 -15.17
N GLY A 37 0.49 3.97 -16.05
CA GLY A 37 0.07 4.28 -17.41
C GLY A 37 -1.10 5.26 -17.37
N GLU A 38 -2.05 5.08 -18.26
CA GLU A 38 -3.31 5.85 -18.25
C GLU A 38 -4.48 4.93 -17.89
N ALA A 39 -4.23 4.00 -16.97
CA ALA A 39 -5.18 2.96 -16.62
C ALA A 39 -6.41 3.52 -15.92
N GLY A 40 -7.59 3.03 -16.32
CA GLY A 40 -8.86 3.39 -15.71
C GLY A 40 -9.28 2.48 -14.57
N SER A 41 -8.48 1.46 -14.23
CA SER A 41 -8.80 0.49 -13.17
C SER A 41 -7.52 -0.21 -12.73
N LEU A 42 -7.58 -0.95 -11.61
CA LEU A 42 -6.44 -1.80 -11.19
C LEU A 42 -6.13 -2.87 -12.22
N GLN A 43 -7.14 -3.45 -12.85
CA GLN A 43 -6.92 -4.46 -13.88
C GLN A 43 -6.14 -3.89 -15.06
N ASP A 44 -6.50 -2.70 -15.53
CA ASP A 44 -5.80 -2.02 -16.61
C ASP A 44 -4.41 -1.60 -16.18
N GLU A 45 -4.23 -1.16 -14.93
CA GLU A 45 -2.93 -0.80 -14.38
C GLU A 45 -1.97 -1.98 -14.39
N PHE A 46 -2.42 -3.16 -13.93
CA PHE A 46 -1.58 -4.36 -13.93
C PHE A 46 -1.29 -4.84 -15.35
N LYS A 47 -2.25 -4.69 -16.26
CA LYS A 47 -2.02 -4.97 -17.67
C LYS A 47 -0.93 -4.06 -18.23
N ALA A 48 -0.95 -2.77 -17.89
CA ALA A 48 0.08 -1.82 -18.30
C ALA A 48 1.47 -2.22 -17.76
N TYR A 49 1.52 -2.80 -16.56
CA TYR A 49 2.76 -3.31 -15.97
C TYR A 49 3.24 -4.61 -16.65
N GLY A 50 2.43 -5.24 -17.47
CA GLY A 50 2.74 -6.54 -18.07
C GLY A 50 2.45 -7.71 -17.13
N LEU A 51 1.60 -7.51 -16.14
CA LEU A 51 1.24 -8.53 -15.15
C LEU A 51 -0.13 -9.13 -15.45
N SER A 52 -0.30 -10.41 -15.09
CA SER A 52 -1.54 -11.14 -15.32
C SER A 52 -2.64 -10.77 -14.33
N PRO A 53 -3.93 -11.06 -14.64
CA PRO A 53 -5.01 -10.91 -13.67
C PRO A 53 -4.80 -11.74 -12.39
N GLU A 54 -4.17 -12.90 -12.50
CA GLU A 54 -3.85 -13.75 -11.36
C GLU A 54 -2.84 -13.05 -10.43
N MET A 55 -1.82 -12.41 -11.01
CA MET A 55 -0.85 -11.64 -10.25
C MET A 55 -1.52 -10.47 -9.54
N MET A 56 -2.44 -9.78 -10.22
CA MET A 56 -3.22 -8.70 -9.61
C MET A 56 -3.99 -9.20 -8.39
N ARG A 57 -4.68 -10.33 -8.52
CA ARG A 57 -5.43 -10.91 -7.40
C ARG A 57 -4.52 -11.29 -6.25
N LEU A 58 -3.36 -11.89 -6.54
CA LEU A 58 -2.38 -12.25 -5.52
C LEU A 58 -1.89 -11.01 -4.75
N VAL A 59 -1.48 -9.98 -5.48
CA VAL A 59 -1.03 -8.72 -4.89
C VAL A 59 -2.14 -8.10 -4.05
N GLY A 60 -3.37 -8.09 -4.56
CA GLY A 60 -4.52 -7.54 -3.84
C GLY A 60 -4.81 -8.26 -2.54
N VAL A 61 -4.81 -9.60 -2.58
CA VAL A 61 -5.03 -10.42 -1.38
C VAL A 61 -3.94 -10.14 -0.35
N ILE A 62 -2.67 -10.09 -0.77
CA ILE A 62 -1.57 -9.81 0.15
C ILE A 62 -1.71 -8.42 0.78
N LYS A 63 -2.01 -7.40 -0.03
CA LYS A 63 -2.18 -6.03 0.49
C LYS A 63 -3.36 -5.92 1.45
N ILE A 64 -4.46 -6.59 1.15
CA ILE A 64 -5.64 -6.60 2.03
C ILE A 64 -5.29 -7.29 3.34
N ILE A 65 -4.63 -8.45 3.30
CA ILE A 65 -4.21 -9.17 4.50
C ILE A 65 -3.28 -8.32 5.34
N LEU A 66 -2.28 -7.67 4.72
CA LEU A 66 -1.34 -6.80 5.45
C LEU A 66 -2.06 -5.61 6.09
N SER A 67 -3.04 -5.03 5.40
CA SER A 67 -3.85 -3.95 5.96
C SER A 67 -4.64 -4.42 7.18
N LEU A 68 -5.22 -5.61 7.12
CA LEU A 68 -5.95 -6.19 8.25
C LEU A 68 -5.00 -6.51 9.41
N ILE A 69 -3.78 -6.99 9.12
CA ILE A 69 -2.76 -7.22 10.14
C ILE A 69 -2.38 -5.91 10.84
N LEU A 70 -2.20 -4.83 10.09
CA LEU A 70 -1.90 -3.52 10.68
C LEU A 70 -3.04 -3.03 11.57
N LEU A 71 -4.29 -3.19 11.14
CA LEU A 71 -5.45 -2.82 11.97
C LEU A 71 -5.51 -3.67 13.24
N PHE A 72 -5.29 -4.98 13.11
CA PHE A 72 -5.25 -5.90 14.25
C PHE A 72 -4.12 -5.52 15.22
N SER A 73 -2.99 -5.05 14.69
CA SER A 73 -1.82 -4.69 15.50
C SER A 73 -2.06 -3.50 16.43
N ILE A 74 -3.13 -2.73 16.21
CA ILE A 74 -3.55 -1.68 17.14
C ILE A 74 -3.87 -2.30 18.51
N PHE A 75 -4.45 -3.49 18.51
CA PHE A 75 -4.82 -4.22 19.72
C PHE A 75 -3.78 -5.27 20.10
N TYR A 76 -2.95 -5.70 19.16
CA TYR A 76 -1.93 -6.72 19.35
C TYR A 76 -0.60 -6.26 18.74
N PRO A 77 0.18 -5.45 19.47
CA PRO A 77 1.40 -4.81 18.90
C PRO A 77 2.42 -5.76 18.32
N GLN A 78 2.45 -7.02 18.74
CA GLN A 78 3.38 -8.00 18.23
C GLN A 78 3.20 -8.28 16.73
N ALA A 79 2.02 -8.00 16.17
CA ALA A 79 1.75 -8.18 14.75
C ALA A 79 2.24 -7.01 13.87
N GLU A 80 2.62 -5.89 14.47
CA GLU A 80 2.95 -4.66 13.74
C GLU A 80 4.06 -4.84 12.71
N ASN A 81 5.16 -5.47 13.10
CA ASN A 81 6.31 -5.61 12.21
C ASN A 81 5.99 -6.45 10.98
N ILE A 82 5.18 -7.48 11.11
CA ILE A 82 4.75 -8.29 9.97
C ILE A 82 4.00 -7.41 8.97
N GLY A 83 3.02 -6.64 9.44
CA GLY A 83 2.24 -5.76 8.59
C GLY A 83 3.07 -4.64 7.98
N ALA A 84 3.91 -3.99 8.77
CA ALA A 84 4.70 -2.85 8.31
C ALA A 84 5.80 -3.26 7.32
N ILE A 85 6.53 -4.33 7.61
CA ILE A 85 7.58 -4.83 6.72
C ILE A 85 6.97 -5.33 5.41
N GLY A 86 5.89 -6.11 5.50
CA GLY A 86 5.20 -6.60 4.32
C GLY A 86 4.68 -5.45 3.46
N MET A 87 4.08 -4.44 4.07
CA MET A 87 3.57 -3.28 3.35
C MET A 87 4.70 -2.48 2.70
N ALA A 88 5.84 -2.30 3.40
CA ALA A 88 7.01 -1.63 2.83
C ALA A 88 7.50 -2.35 1.57
N ILE A 89 7.58 -3.67 1.60
CA ILE A 89 7.98 -4.48 0.45
C ILE A 89 7.00 -4.27 -0.71
N MET A 90 5.71 -4.27 -0.44
CA MET A 90 4.69 -4.08 -1.48
C MET A 90 4.79 -2.68 -2.10
N MET A 91 5.10 -1.66 -1.32
CA MET A 91 5.26 -0.29 -1.83
C MET A 91 6.52 -0.15 -2.69
N VAL A 92 7.62 -0.81 -2.31
CA VAL A 92 8.83 -0.87 -3.15
C VAL A 92 8.50 -1.53 -4.49
N GLY A 93 7.73 -2.61 -4.48
CA GLY A 93 7.26 -3.26 -5.70
C GLY A 93 6.43 -2.34 -6.59
N ALA A 94 5.52 -1.57 -5.99
CA ALA A 94 4.70 -0.61 -6.73
C ALA A 94 5.54 0.48 -7.38
N ILE A 95 6.51 1.02 -6.65
CA ILE A 95 7.45 2.02 -7.19
C ILE A 95 8.23 1.41 -8.37
N GLY A 96 8.71 0.18 -8.21
CA GLY A 96 9.41 -0.53 -9.27
C GLY A 96 8.58 -0.69 -10.54
N MET A 97 7.28 -0.97 -10.40
CA MET A 97 6.40 -1.10 -11.57
C MET A 97 6.20 0.23 -12.29
N HIS A 98 6.04 1.34 -11.56
CA HIS A 98 5.96 2.67 -12.18
C HIS A 98 7.26 3.00 -12.93
N ILE A 99 8.41 2.68 -12.37
CA ILE A 99 9.71 2.89 -13.03
C ILE A 99 9.80 2.02 -14.28
N LYS A 100 9.37 0.76 -14.21
CA LYS A 100 9.41 -0.18 -15.33
C LYS A 100 8.70 0.36 -16.57
N ILE A 101 7.56 1.03 -16.39
CA ILE A 101 6.77 1.56 -17.52
C ILE A 101 7.04 3.04 -17.78
N ASN A 102 8.09 3.59 -17.19
CA ASN A 102 8.50 4.99 -17.36
C ASN A 102 7.42 6.01 -17.00
N ASP A 103 6.61 5.71 -15.98
CA ASP A 103 5.63 6.67 -15.48
C ASP A 103 6.31 7.90 -14.87
N PRO A 104 5.68 9.07 -14.94
CA PRO A 104 6.16 10.23 -14.19
C PRO A 104 6.26 9.90 -12.68
N ILE A 105 7.30 10.44 -12.04
CA ILE A 105 7.54 10.21 -10.59
C ILE A 105 6.29 10.54 -9.77
N LYS A 106 5.53 11.53 -10.18
CA LYS A 106 4.28 11.94 -9.53
C LYS A 106 3.33 10.77 -9.28
N ARG A 107 3.25 9.79 -10.19
CA ARG A 107 2.35 8.64 -10.04
C ARG A 107 2.81 7.67 -8.96
N SER A 108 4.07 7.69 -8.58
CA SER A 108 4.62 6.90 -7.48
C SER A 108 4.43 7.57 -6.12
N LEU A 109 3.91 8.79 -6.06
CA LEU A 109 3.82 9.55 -4.82
C LEU A 109 3.08 8.80 -3.70
N PRO A 110 1.89 8.20 -3.93
CA PRO A 110 1.23 7.43 -2.88
C PRO A 110 2.10 6.28 -2.36
N ALA A 111 2.79 5.56 -3.25
CA ALA A 111 3.65 4.45 -2.85
C ALA A 111 4.83 4.94 -2.01
N PHE A 112 5.43 6.09 -2.34
CA PHE A 112 6.50 6.68 -1.53
C PHE A 112 5.99 7.11 -0.16
N ILE A 113 4.79 7.70 -0.10
CA ILE A 113 4.18 8.11 1.18
C ILE A 113 3.95 6.89 2.06
N PHE A 114 3.33 5.84 1.53
CA PHE A 114 3.04 4.64 2.31
C PHE A 114 4.30 3.85 2.67
N LEU A 115 5.31 3.86 1.80
CA LEU A 115 6.62 3.30 2.13
C LEU A 115 7.24 4.04 3.33
N THR A 116 7.24 5.37 3.29
CA THR A 116 7.78 6.19 4.38
C THR A 116 7.03 5.92 5.69
N LEU A 117 5.70 5.89 5.64
CA LEU A 117 4.89 5.61 6.83
C LEU A 117 5.17 4.20 7.38
N SER A 118 5.32 3.22 6.50
CA SER A 118 5.66 1.86 6.92
C SER A 118 7.03 1.79 7.58
N LEU A 119 8.02 2.51 7.05
CA LEU A 119 9.36 2.58 7.64
C LEU A 119 9.32 3.27 9.01
N ILE A 120 8.50 4.30 9.17
CA ILE A 120 8.33 4.94 10.48
C ILE A 120 7.80 3.92 11.50
N LEU A 121 6.81 3.11 11.13
CA LEU A 121 6.30 2.06 12.02
C LEU A 121 7.39 1.05 12.41
N ILE A 122 8.24 0.67 11.46
CA ILE A 122 9.29 -0.32 11.71
C ILE A 122 10.32 0.20 12.72
N PHE A 123 10.68 1.47 12.61
CA PHE A 123 11.78 2.06 13.40
C PHE A 123 11.31 2.90 14.59
N LEU A 124 10.04 3.01 14.79
CA LEU A 124 9.47 3.83 15.87
C LEU A 124 9.56 3.17 17.25
#